data_fc0a300ea9a6cc185ea9ece995fdb1a9
#
_entry.id   fc0a300ea9a6cc185ea9ece995fdb1a9
#
_cell.length_a   1.000
_cell.length_b   1.000
_cell.length_c   1.000
_cell.angle_alpha   90.00
_cell.angle_beta   90.00
_cell.angle_gamma   90.00
#
_symmetry.space_group_name_H-M   'P 1'
#
loop_
_entity.id
_entity.type
_entity.pdbx_description
1 polymer ?
#
loop_
_entity_poly.entity_id
_entity_poly.type
_entity_poly.pdbx_seq_one_letter_code
_entity_poly.pdbx_strand_id
1 'polypeptide(L)' 'MFADERYEYILKALRETGSVLCAELAARFDVSGETIRRDLAFLEGQ' A
#
# COMPACT_ATOMS: atom_id res chain seq x y z
N MET A 1 -10.05 -7.25 -4.35
CA MET A 1 -9.77 -5.78 -4.41
C MET A 1 -8.74 -5.49 -5.48
N PHE A 2 -8.97 -4.48 -6.26
CA PHE A 2 -8.08 -4.12 -7.36
C PHE A 2 -6.88 -3.32 -6.87
N ALA A 3 -5.77 -3.41 -7.61
CA ALA A 3 -4.55 -2.70 -7.27
C ALA A 3 -4.77 -1.18 -7.16
N ASP A 4 -5.61 -0.62 -8.03
CA ASP A 4 -5.88 0.82 -8.00
C ASP A 4 -6.42 1.27 -6.65
N GLU A 5 -7.29 0.47 -6.04
CA GLU A 5 -7.86 0.81 -4.74
C GLU A 5 -6.79 0.78 -3.66
N ARG A 6 -5.87 -0.19 -3.73
CA ARG A 6 -4.76 -0.25 -2.78
C ARG A 6 -3.86 0.95 -2.93
N TYR A 7 -3.53 1.31 -4.16
CA TYR A 7 -2.66 2.46 -4.42
C TYR A 7 -3.26 3.74 -3.85
N GLU A 8 -4.54 3.97 -4.08
CA GLU A 8 -5.19 5.18 -3.56
C GLU A 8 -5.13 5.23 -2.04
N TYR A 9 -5.42 4.10 -1.39
CA TYR A 9 -5.38 4.03 0.06
C TYR A 9 -3.96 4.31 0.59
N ILE A 10 -2.97 3.67 -0.01
CA ILE A 10 -1.58 3.82 0.42
C ILE A 10 -1.12 5.26 0.27
N LEU A 11 -1.42 5.88 -0.87
CA LEU A 11 -1.02 7.27 -1.10
C LEU A 11 -1.69 8.21 -0.12
N LYS A 12 -2.97 7.98 0.18
CA LYS A 12 -3.68 8.80 1.15
C LYS A 12 -3.06 8.65 2.53
N ALA A 13 -2.76 7.42 2.94
CA ALA A 13 -2.15 7.18 4.25
C ALA A 13 -0.79 7.85 4.35
N LEU A 14 0.02 7.77 3.30
CA LEU A 14 1.32 8.40 3.27
C LEU A 14 1.20 9.93 3.40
N ARG A 15 0.21 10.52 2.73
CA ARG A 15 0.01 11.96 2.81
C ARG A 15 -0.46 12.40 4.19
N GLU A 16 -1.27 11.56 4.86
CA GLU A 16 -1.86 11.93 6.13
C GLU A 16 -0.92 11.69 7.31
N THR A 17 -0.18 10.58 7.28
CA THR A 17 0.66 10.19 8.41
C THR A 17 2.15 10.17 8.11
N GLY A 18 2.51 10.18 6.84
CA GLY A 18 3.90 10.16 6.42
C GLY A 18 4.53 8.78 6.33
N SER A 19 3.84 7.74 6.79
CA SER A 19 4.39 6.38 6.73
C SER A 19 3.29 5.35 6.75
N VAL A 20 3.63 4.13 6.31
CA VAL A 20 2.71 2.99 6.35
C VAL A 20 3.51 1.76 6.75
N LEU A 21 2.80 0.76 7.29
CA LEU A 21 3.40 -0.53 7.64
C LEU A 21 2.88 -1.60 6.70
N CYS A 22 3.80 -2.33 6.07
CA CYS A 22 3.42 -3.38 5.14
C CYS A 22 2.49 -4.41 5.78
N ALA A 23 2.78 -4.81 7.02
CA ALA A 23 1.98 -5.82 7.69
C ALA A 23 0.53 -5.35 7.89
N GLU A 24 0.35 -4.09 8.23
CA GLU A 24 -0.99 -3.53 8.42
C GLU A 24 -1.75 -3.47 7.11
N LEU A 25 -1.07 -3.05 6.05
CA LEU A 25 -1.69 -2.96 4.74
C LEU A 25 -2.07 -4.34 4.22
N ALA A 26 -1.17 -5.31 4.41
CA ALA A 26 -1.44 -6.67 3.97
C ALA A 26 -2.67 -7.24 4.66
N ALA A 27 -2.80 -7.02 5.96
CA ALA A 27 -3.94 -7.49 6.72
C ALA A 27 -5.23 -6.77 6.28
N ARG A 28 -5.14 -5.46 6.06
CA ARG A 28 -6.30 -4.67 5.69
C ARG A 28 -6.88 -5.12 4.34
N PHE A 29 -6.01 -5.42 3.39
CA PHE A 29 -6.45 -5.78 2.04
C PHE A 29 -6.48 -7.28 1.79
N ASP A 30 -6.14 -8.07 2.79
CA ASP A 30 -6.13 -9.53 2.70
C ASP A 30 -5.24 -10.00 1.54
N VAL A 31 -4.04 -9.45 1.49
CA VAL A 31 -3.02 -9.82 0.51
C VAL A 31 -1.72 -10.12 1.23
N SER A 32 -0.75 -10.69 0.51
CA SER A 32 0.54 -11.00 1.10
C SER A 32 1.37 -9.72 1.30
N GLY A 33 2.35 -9.78 2.21
CA GLY A 33 3.28 -8.68 2.38
C GLY A 33 4.09 -8.42 1.12
N GLU A 34 4.35 -9.47 0.35
CA GLU A 34 5.05 -9.34 -0.92
C GLU A 34 4.26 -8.45 -1.89
N THR A 35 2.95 -8.64 -1.95
CA THR A 35 2.10 -7.81 -2.80
C THR A 35 2.20 -6.35 -2.40
N ILE A 36 2.16 -6.07 -1.09
CA ILE A 36 2.26 -4.69 -0.60
C ILE A 36 3.63 -4.10 -0.93
N ARG A 37 4.71 -4.88 -0.78
CA ARG A 37 6.04 -4.38 -1.12
C ARG A 37 6.14 -4.01 -2.59
N ARG A 38 5.51 -4.81 -3.47
CA ARG A 38 5.48 -4.48 -4.90
C ARG A 38 4.68 -3.23 -5.17
N ASP A 39 3.56 -3.06 -4.46
CA ASP A 39 2.76 -1.85 -4.59
C ASP A 39 3.56 -0.62 -4.19
N LEU A 40 4.28 -0.70 -3.07
CA LEU A 40 5.09 0.42 -2.59
C LEU A 40 6.21 0.75 -3.57
N ALA A 41 6.88 -0.28 -4.11
CA ALA A 41 7.93 -0.06 -5.10
C ALA A 41 7.38 0.62 -6.35
N PHE A 42 6.19 0.20 -6.79
CA PHE A 42 5.54 0.83 -7.94
C PHE A 42 5.25 2.30 -7.68
N LEU A 43 4.70 2.59 -6.49
CA LEU A 43 4.32 3.95 -6.14
C LEU A 43 5.54 4.86 -5.97
N GLU A 44 6.66 4.33 -5.51
CA GLU A 44 7.88 5.11 -5.39
C GLU A 44 8.42 5.55 -6.75
N GLY A 45 8.12 4.79 -7.78
CA GLY A 45 8.56 5.10 -9.13
C GLY A 45 7.73 6.13 -9.84
N GLN A 46 6.66 6.59 -9.22
CA GLN A 46 5.76 7.56 -9.86
C GLN A 46 6.29 8.99 -9.80
#